data_d264e75efdbf03448fa127bdeeea3b47
#
_entry.id   d264e75efdbf03448fa127bdeeea3b47
#
_cell.length_a   1.000
_cell.length_b   1.000
_cell.length_c   1.000
_cell.angle_alpha   90.00
_cell.angle_beta   90.00
_cell.angle_gamma   90.00
#
_symmetry.space_group_name_H-M   'P 1'
#
loop_
_entity.id
_entity.type
_entity.pdbx_description
1 polymer ?
#
loop_
_entity_poly.entity_id
_entity_poly.type
_entity_poly.pdbx_seq_one_letter_code
_entity_poly.pdbx_strand_id
1 'polypeptide(L)'
;MQDHTTEGGFLSSKSSRNTVTNINIFDPANGASTLLFKAPKKEGIPIVIFETGFKNGEIEFNATHSNLVMNNSRISKREPKNKLLIGIRSADSKETTLFVSDKRGAGLKKLVSVPATADWHIDVKNSKLRVVHQTGKGVRIESYEW
;
A
#
# COMPACT_ATOMS: atom_id res chain seq x y z
N MET A 1 -3.63 16.05 18.49
CA MET A 1 -2.90 14.82 18.12
C MET A 1 -3.76 13.60 18.42
N GLN A 2 -3.88 12.70 17.51
CA GLN A 2 -4.74 11.53 17.68
C GLN A 2 -4.12 10.30 17.05
N ASP A 3 -4.41 9.17 17.66
CA ASP A 3 -4.09 7.88 17.09
C ASP A 3 -5.32 7.38 16.33
N HIS A 4 -5.10 6.85 15.17
CA HIS A 4 -6.16 6.27 14.36
C HIS A 4 -5.96 4.77 14.30
N THR A 5 -7.00 4.04 14.66
CA THR A 5 -6.99 2.59 14.61
C THR A 5 -7.94 2.15 13.51
N THR A 6 -7.46 1.34 12.59
CA THR A 6 -8.28 0.81 11.51
C THR A 6 -9.23 -0.26 12.02
N GLU A 7 -10.32 -0.45 11.28
CA GLU A 7 -11.26 -1.52 11.53
C GLU A 7 -10.51 -2.86 11.51
N GLY A 8 -10.83 -3.72 12.44
CA GLY A 8 -10.11 -4.95 12.62
C GLY A 8 -8.96 -4.86 13.61
N GLY A 9 -8.55 -3.64 13.97
CA GLY A 9 -7.69 -3.39 15.11
C GLY A 9 -6.25 -3.81 15.00
N PHE A 10 -5.81 -4.33 13.87
CA PHE A 10 -4.43 -4.79 13.74
C PHE A 10 -3.49 -3.73 13.19
N LEU A 11 -4.02 -2.69 12.60
CA LEU A 11 -3.23 -1.62 11.99
C LEU A 11 -3.64 -0.28 12.59
N SER A 12 -2.67 0.47 13.07
CA SER A 12 -2.90 1.83 13.53
C SER A 12 -1.78 2.74 13.06
N SER A 13 -2.05 4.01 13.00
CA SER A 13 -1.06 5.00 12.62
C SER A 13 -1.05 6.14 13.60
N LYS A 14 0.13 6.71 13.84
CA LYS A 14 0.27 7.94 14.57
C LYS A 14 0.34 9.09 13.61
N SER A 15 -0.45 10.10 13.88
CA SER A 15 -0.54 11.26 13.03
C SER A 15 -0.30 12.52 13.84
N SER A 16 0.48 13.44 13.30
CA SER A 16 0.65 14.77 13.83
C SER A 16 0.29 15.70 12.68
N ARG A 17 -0.76 16.52 12.87
CA ARG A 17 -1.26 17.43 11.84
C ARG A 17 -1.56 16.71 10.52
N ASN A 18 -2.20 15.55 10.62
CA ASN A 18 -2.57 14.75 9.45
C ASN A 18 -1.38 14.15 8.69
N THR A 19 -0.19 14.14 9.28
CA THR A 19 0.98 13.51 8.68
C THR A 19 1.26 12.20 9.39
N VAL A 20 1.16 11.11 8.66
CA VAL A 20 1.49 9.77 9.15
C VAL A 20 2.98 9.54 8.92
N THR A 21 3.73 9.28 9.99
CA THR A 21 5.18 9.09 9.90
C THR A 21 5.62 7.66 10.11
N ASN A 22 4.72 6.82 10.62
CA ASN A 22 5.01 5.40 10.82
C ASN A 22 3.70 4.63 10.94
N ILE A 23 3.79 3.32 10.90
CA ILE A 23 2.65 2.42 11.04
C ILE A 23 2.94 1.46 12.18
N ASN A 24 2.00 1.38 13.12
CA ASN A 24 2.07 0.42 14.20
C ASN A 24 1.13 -0.74 13.88
N ILE A 25 1.68 -1.93 13.81
CA ILE A 25 0.93 -3.15 13.51
C ILE A 25 0.69 -3.91 14.80
N PHE A 26 -0.57 -4.10 15.13
CA PHE A 26 -1.00 -4.82 16.33
C PHE A 26 -1.42 -6.23 15.95
N ASP A 27 -0.88 -7.22 16.65
CA ASP A 27 -1.28 -8.62 16.50
C ASP A 27 -2.23 -9.00 17.65
N PRO A 28 -3.53 -9.14 17.39
CA PRO A 28 -4.48 -9.46 18.46
C PRO A 28 -4.30 -10.86 19.03
N ALA A 29 -3.62 -11.75 18.32
CA ALA A 29 -3.41 -13.12 18.81
C ALA A 29 -2.47 -13.17 20.02
N ASN A 30 -1.50 -12.27 20.11
CA ASN A 30 -0.53 -12.23 21.20
C ASN A 30 -0.41 -10.88 21.89
N GLY A 31 -1.19 -9.90 21.46
CA GLY A 31 -1.17 -8.55 22.04
C GLY A 31 0.07 -7.74 21.70
N ALA A 32 0.93 -8.21 20.82
CA ALA A 32 2.14 -7.51 20.44
C ALA A 32 1.86 -6.41 19.43
N SER A 33 2.65 -5.35 19.49
CA SER A 33 2.64 -4.32 18.43
C SER A 33 4.05 -4.06 17.94
N THR A 34 4.15 -3.72 16.65
CA THR A 34 5.42 -3.52 15.97
C THR A 34 5.33 -2.31 15.08
N LEU A 35 6.32 -1.44 15.15
CA LEU A 35 6.45 -0.35 14.20
C LEU A 35 7.03 -0.89 12.89
N LEU A 36 6.42 -0.53 11.77
CA LEU A 36 6.81 -1.01 10.46
C LEU A 36 8.21 -0.53 10.08
N PHE A 37 8.51 0.74 10.33
CA PHE A 37 9.83 1.32 10.08
C PHE A 37 10.57 1.51 11.39
N LYS A 38 11.87 1.21 11.40
CA LYS A 38 12.72 1.38 12.57
C LYS A 38 12.79 2.85 13.01
N ALA A 39 12.71 3.76 12.04
CA ALA A 39 12.67 5.20 12.31
C ALA A 39 11.50 5.81 11.56
N PRO A 40 10.83 6.82 12.13
CA PRO A 40 9.75 7.51 11.44
C PRO A 40 10.21 8.10 10.11
N LYS A 41 9.33 8.07 9.13
CA LYS A 41 9.60 8.65 7.81
C LYS A 41 9.16 10.11 7.81
N LYS A 42 10.13 11.01 7.70
CA LYS A 42 9.87 12.46 7.78
C LYS A 42 8.96 12.95 6.67
N GLU A 43 9.04 12.31 5.51
CA GLU A 43 8.20 12.65 4.35
C GLU A 43 6.73 12.27 4.56
N GLY A 44 6.47 11.39 5.54
CA GLY A 44 5.15 10.85 5.75
C GLY A 44 4.86 9.63 4.89
N ILE A 45 3.74 8.99 5.16
CA ILE A 45 3.31 7.79 4.45
C ILE A 45 1.94 8.09 3.83
N PRO A 46 1.89 8.56 2.58
CA PRO A 46 0.61 8.97 1.98
C PRO A 46 -0.25 7.79 1.54
N ILE A 47 0.32 6.61 1.31
CA ILE A 47 -0.40 5.48 0.72
C ILE A 47 -0.24 4.24 1.59
N VAL A 48 -1.38 3.63 1.91
CA VAL A 48 -1.45 2.33 2.58
C VAL A 48 -2.57 1.55 1.91
N ILE A 49 -2.26 0.38 1.36
CA ILE A 49 -3.24 -0.45 0.64
C ILE A 49 -3.04 -1.92 1.02
N PHE A 50 -4.15 -2.60 1.34
CA PHE A 50 -4.14 -4.05 1.56
C PHE A 50 -5.53 -4.64 1.33
N GLU A 51 -5.57 -5.92 0.98
CA GLU A 51 -6.81 -6.65 0.74
C GLU A 51 -7.43 -7.09 2.08
N THR A 52 -8.74 -6.96 2.19
CA THR A 52 -9.46 -7.30 3.43
C THR A 52 -10.46 -8.43 3.26
N GLY A 53 -10.96 -8.70 2.06
CA GLY A 53 -11.95 -9.73 1.85
C GLY A 53 -12.33 -9.90 0.40
N PHE A 54 -13.32 -10.77 0.17
CA PHE A 54 -13.90 -10.99 -1.15
C PHE A 54 -15.42 -10.91 -1.02
N LYS A 55 -16.05 -10.16 -1.89
CA LYS A 55 -17.51 -10.02 -1.88
C LYS A 55 -18.02 -9.64 -3.27
N ASN A 56 -19.04 -10.35 -3.72
CA ASN A 56 -19.75 -10.03 -4.97
C ASN A 56 -18.83 -9.96 -6.20
N GLY A 57 -17.84 -10.85 -6.28
CA GLY A 57 -16.93 -10.88 -7.43
C GLY A 57 -15.80 -9.86 -7.37
N GLU A 58 -15.58 -9.24 -6.23
CA GLU A 58 -14.54 -8.24 -6.04
C GLU A 58 -13.73 -8.51 -4.78
N ILE A 59 -12.45 -8.15 -4.84
CA ILE A 59 -11.62 -8.07 -3.63
C ILE A 59 -11.92 -6.75 -2.94
N GLU A 60 -12.20 -6.81 -1.67
CA GLU A 60 -12.34 -5.61 -0.85
C GLU A 60 -10.98 -5.15 -0.37
N PHE A 61 -10.75 -3.85 -0.41
CA PHE A 61 -9.49 -3.23 -0.01
C PHE A 61 -9.72 -2.23 1.11
N ASN A 62 -8.74 -2.14 1.99
CA ASN A 62 -8.54 -0.95 2.79
C ASN A 62 -7.47 -0.14 2.06
N ALA A 63 -7.82 1.02 1.56
CA ALA A 63 -6.93 1.78 0.71
C ALA A 63 -7.12 3.28 0.92
N THR A 64 -6.00 3.99 1.02
CA THR A 64 -6.03 5.45 1.07
C THR A 64 -6.37 6.07 -0.28
N HIS A 65 -6.15 5.31 -1.37
CA HIS A 65 -6.44 5.75 -2.74
C HIS A 65 -7.09 4.61 -3.52
N SER A 66 -8.39 4.61 -3.60
CA SER A 66 -9.14 3.53 -4.25
C SER A 66 -9.01 3.52 -5.78
N ASN A 67 -8.72 4.66 -6.38
CA ASN A 67 -8.56 4.77 -7.82
C ASN A 67 -7.31 4.05 -8.36
N LEU A 68 -6.47 3.55 -7.48
CA LEU A 68 -5.28 2.79 -7.87
C LEU A 68 -5.55 1.29 -8.06
N VAL A 69 -6.79 0.84 -7.87
CA VAL A 69 -7.16 -0.56 -8.02
C VAL A 69 -7.96 -0.73 -9.30
N MET A 70 -7.51 -1.60 -10.17
CA MET A 70 -8.13 -1.85 -11.48
C MET A 70 -8.43 -3.32 -11.68
N ASN A 71 -9.32 -3.61 -12.63
CA ASN A 71 -9.73 -4.97 -13.00
C ASN A 71 -10.21 -5.78 -11.79
N ASN A 72 -10.94 -5.10 -10.90
CA ASN A 72 -11.36 -5.68 -9.63
C ASN A 72 -12.83 -6.10 -9.64
N SER A 73 -13.41 -6.38 -10.79
CA SER A 73 -14.77 -6.87 -10.85
C SER A 73 -14.85 -8.20 -11.57
N ARG A 74 -15.81 -9.04 -11.16
CA ARG A 74 -16.06 -10.35 -11.76
C ARG A 74 -14.83 -11.26 -11.73
N ILE A 75 -14.09 -11.21 -10.64
CA ILE A 75 -12.97 -12.13 -10.44
C ILE A 75 -13.45 -13.38 -9.72
N SER A 76 -12.70 -14.47 -9.86
CA SER A 76 -12.96 -15.70 -9.15
C SER A 76 -12.70 -15.52 -7.66
N LYS A 77 -13.48 -16.19 -6.82
CA LYS A 77 -13.28 -16.15 -5.38
C LYS A 77 -11.88 -16.59 -5.01
N ARG A 78 -11.23 -15.83 -4.16
CA ARG A 78 -9.94 -16.17 -3.56
C ARG A 78 -9.77 -15.50 -2.21
N GLU A 79 -8.83 -16.01 -1.43
CA GLU A 79 -8.50 -15.41 -0.16
C GLU A 79 -7.78 -14.07 -0.36
N PRO A 80 -7.97 -13.13 0.57
CA PRO A 80 -7.18 -11.89 0.57
C PRO A 80 -5.70 -12.20 0.70
N LYS A 81 -4.89 -11.48 -0.02
CA LYS A 81 -3.44 -11.65 0.07
C LYS A 81 -2.90 -11.11 1.38
N ASN A 82 -1.93 -11.81 1.94
CA ASN A 82 -1.19 -11.35 3.12
C ASN A 82 -0.10 -10.39 2.66
N LYS A 83 -0.51 -9.22 2.21
CA LYS A 83 0.40 -8.24 1.63
C LYS A 83 -0.05 -6.82 1.99
N LEU A 84 0.91 -5.99 2.34
CA LEU A 84 0.74 -4.59 2.68
C LEU A 84 1.60 -3.75 1.73
N LEU A 85 0.98 -2.81 1.05
CA LEU A 85 1.67 -1.87 0.17
C LEU A 85 1.71 -0.51 0.84
N ILE A 86 2.89 0.07 0.90
CA ILE A 86 3.12 1.39 1.50
C ILE A 86 3.79 2.28 0.47
N GLY A 87 3.28 3.49 0.29
CA GLY A 87 3.88 4.50 -0.56
C GLY A 87 4.37 5.69 0.25
N ILE A 88 5.63 6.05 0.06
CA ILE A 88 6.25 7.19 0.73
C ILE A 88 6.69 8.18 -0.33
N ARG A 89 6.15 9.39 -0.24
CA ARG A 89 6.52 10.46 -1.15
C ARG A 89 7.83 11.10 -0.72
N SER A 90 8.71 11.39 -1.66
CA SER A 90 9.93 12.12 -1.36
C SER A 90 9.65 13.55 -0.90
N ALA A 91 10.59 14.16 -0.18
CA ALA A 91 10.44 15.51 0.38
C ALA A 91 10.19 16.56 -0.70
N ASP A 92 10.75 16.39 -1.89
CA ASP A 92 10.55 17.30 -3.02
C ASP A 92 9.33 16.95 -3.87
N SER A 93 8.57 15.92 -3.49
CA SER A 93 7.38 15.42 -4.19
C SER A 93 7.64 14.97 -5.63
N LYS A 94 8.89 14.65 -5.96
CA LYS A 94 9.26 14.21 -7.32
C LYS A 94 9.11 12.72 -7.54
N GLU A 95 9.03 11.94 -6.46
CA GLU A 95 8.82 10.50 -6.59
C GLU A 95 8.11 9.92 -5.38
N THR A 96 7.52 8.76 -5.58
CA THR A 96 6.92 7.96 -4.52
C THR A 96 7.64 6.62 -4.49
N THR A 97 8.17 6.23 -3.34
CA THR A 97 8.79 4.93 -3.16
C THR A 97 7.76 3.96 -2.63
N LEU A 98 7.60 2.84 -3.30
CA LEU A 98 6.68 1.79 -2.91
C LEU A 98 7.43 0.68 -2.17
N PHE A 99 6.90 0.30 -1.02
CA PHE A 99 7.40 -0.80 -0.19
C PHE A 99 6.30 -1.84 -0.05
N VAL A 100 6.70 -3.09 0.09
CA VAL A 100 5.78 -4.19 0.38
C VAL A 100 6.27 -4.97 1.59
N SER A 101 5.32 -5.50 2.35
CA SER A 101 5.58 -6.41 3.46
C SER A 101 4.39 -7.35 3.57
N ASP A 102 4.43 -8.31 4.48
CA ASP A 102 3.20 -8.98 4.88
C ASP A 102 2.38 -8.06 5.80
N LYS A 103 1.18 -8.46 6.17
CA LYS A 103 0.29 -7.64 6.99
C LYS A 103 0.78 -7.45 8.43
N ARG A 104 1.79 -8.21 8.84
CA ARG A 104 2.44 -8.08 10.16
C ARG A 104 3.70 -7.22 10.08
N GLY A 105 4.05 -6.75 8.89
CA GLY A 105 5.25 -5.95 8.67
C GLY A 105 6.50 -6.76 8.40
N ALA A 106 6.42 -8.09 8.38
CA ALA A 106 7.57 -8.93 8.10
C ALA A 106 7.93 -8.87 6.61
N GLY A 107 9.20 -9.01 6.31
CA GLY A 107 9.69 -9.01 4.93
C GLY A 107 9.58 -7.65 4.24
N LEU A 108 9.56 -6.57 4.99
CA LEU A 108 9.50 -5.22 4.42
C LEU A 108 10.67 -5.00 3.46
N LYS A 109 10.34 -4.63 2.23
CA LYS A 109 11.35 -4.34 1.21
C LYS A 109 10.86 -3.24 0.27
N LYS A 110 11.80 -2.49 -0.25
CA LYS A 110 11.53 -1.53 -1.32
C LYS A 110 11.21 -2.30 -2.60
N LEU A 111 10.14 -1.90 -3.26
CA LEU A 111 9.73 -2.48 -4.52
C LEU A 111 10.24 -1.65 -5.70
N VAL A 112 9.88 -0.37 -5.73
CA VAL A 112 10.20 0.52 -6.84
C VAL A 112 10.03 1.97 -6.40
N SER A 113 10.76 2.88 -7.02
CA SER A 113 10.50 4.32 -6.93
C SER A 113 9.80 4.77 -8.21
N VAL A 114 8.64 5.41 -8.04
CA VAL A 114 7.79 5.88 -9.13
C VAL A 114 7.96 7.39 -9.25
N PRO A 115 8.49 7.90 -10.38
CA PRO A 115 8.59 9.34 -10.56
C PRO A 115 7.20 9.98 -10.68
N ALA A 116 7.10 11.27 -10.33
CA ALA A 116 5.83 11.99 -10.38
C ALA A 116 5.24 12.06 -11.79
N THR A 117 6.06 11.86 -12.81
CA THR A 117 5.62 11.83 -14.21
C THR A 117 5.06 10.47 -14.64
N ALA A 118 5.11 9.48 -13.78
CA ALA A 118 4.58 8.15 -14.06
C ALA A 118 3.35 7.87 -13.18
N ASP A 119 2.54 6.94 -13.63
CA ASP A 119 1.39 6.44 -12.88
C ASP A 119 1.65 5.00 -12.45
N TRP A 120 0.87 4.52 -11.47
CA TRP A 120 0.91 3.14 -11.09
C TRP A 120 -0.47 2.68 -10.61
N HIS A 121 -0.70 1.38 -10.67
CA HIS A 121 -1.97 0.80 -10.23
C HIS A 121 -1.79 -0.68 -9.90
N ILE A 122 -2.77 -1.24 -9.20
CA ILE A 122 -2.86 -2.67 -8.93
C ILE A 122 -3.88 -3.26 -9.88
N ASP A 123 -3.45 -4.22 -10.69
CA ASP A 123 -4.32 -5.01 -11.57
C ASP A 123 -4.67 -6.29 -10.81
N VAL A 124 -5.84 -6.30 -10.20
CA VAL A 124 -6.27 -7.40 -9.32
C VAL A 124 -6.44 -8.70 -10.10
N LYS A 125 -7.07 -8.63 -11.25
CA LYS A 125 -7.36 -9.82 -12.06
C LYS A 125 -6.09 -10.55 -12.49
N ASN A 126 -5.06 -9.83 -12.83
CA ASN A 126 -3.79 -10.40 -13.28
C ASN A 126 -2.73 -10.47 -12.17
N SER A 127 -3.07 -10.05 -10.97
CA SER A 127 -2.18 -10.06 -9.80
C SER A 127 -0.85 -9.35 -10.08
N LYS A 128 -0.95 -8.13 -10.61
CA LYS A 128 0.21 -7.31 -10.95
C LYS A 128 0.08 -5.91 -10.39
N LEU A 129 1.18 -5.37 -9.92
CA LEU A 129 1.35 -3.94 -9.70
C LEU A 129 2.11 -3.41 -10.90
N ARG A 130 1.54 -2.43 -11.58
CA ARG A 130 2.11 -1.89 -12.82
C ARG A 130 2.48 -0.44 -12.65
N VAL A 131 3.66 -0.09 -13.18
CA VAL A 131 4.13 1.30 -13.25
C VAL A 131 4.15 1.68 -14.73
N VAL A 132 3.47 2.77 -15.05
CA VAL A 132 3.26 3.23 -16.43
C VAL A 132 4.03 4.53 -16.63
N HIS A 133 5.05 4.47 -17.47
CA HIS A 133 5.88 5.63 -17.80
C HIS A 133 5.46 6.20 -19.15
N GLN A 134 5.20 7.50 -19.18
CA GLN A 134 5.00 8.21 -20.44
C GLN A 134 6.38 8.54 -21.02
N THR A 135 6.62 8.15 -22.25
CA THR A 135 7.88 8.43 -22.95
C THR A 135 7.60 9.23 -24.22
N GLY A 136 8.62 9.84 -24.79
CA GLY A 136 8.47 10.55 -26.07
C GLY A 136 8.06 9.66 -27.24
N LYS A 137 8.18 8.35 -27.09
CA LYS A 137 7.84 7.36 -28.13
C LYS A 137 6.65 6.49 -27.76
N GLY A 138 5.92 6.80 -26.68
CA GLY A 138 4.77 6.02 -26.25
C GLY A 138 4.79 5.75 -24.75
N VAL A 139 4.49 4.51 -24.37
CA VAL A 139 4.31 4.11 -22.99
C VAL A 139 5.21 2.91 -22.68
N ARG A 140 5.91 2.97 -21.54
CA ARG A 140 6.68 1.85 -21.02
C ARG A 140 6.04 1.36 -19.73
N ILE A 141 5.79 0.07 -19.62
CA ILE A 141 5.13 -0.52 -18.45
C ILE A 141 6.08 -1.49 -17.75
N GLU A 142 6.26 -1.27 -16.46
CA GLU A 142 6.95 -2.21 -15.58
C GLU A 142 5.90 -2.93 -14.74
N SER A 143 6.06 -4.24 -14.56
CA SER A 143 5.10 -5.04 -13.80
C SER A 143 5.81 -5.79 -12.69
N TYR A 144 5.18 -5.81 -11.51
CA TYR A 144 5.66 -6.49 -10.31
C TYR A 144 4.56 -7.39 -9.80
N GLU A 145 4.91 -8.43 -9.06
CA GLU A 145 3.91 -9.30 -8.48
C GLU A 145 3.09 -8.58 -7.40
N TRP A 146 1.81 -8.77 -7.49
CA TRP A 146 0.88 -8.33 -6.46
C TRP A 146 0.28 -9.47 -5.69
#